data_b12079711f09493644a73110dad41519
#
_entry.id   b12079711f09493644a73110dad41519
#
_cell.length_a   1.000
_cell.length_b   1.000
_cell.length_c   1.000
_cell.angle_alpha   90.00
_cell.angle_beta   90.00
_cell.angle_gamma   90.00
#
_symmetry.space_group_name_H-M   'P 1'
#
loop_
_entity.id
_entity.type
_entity.pdbx_description
1 polymer ?
#
loop_
_entity_poly.entity_id
_entity_poly.type
_entity_poly.pdbx_seq_one_letter_code
_entity_poly.pdbx_strand_id
1 'polypeptide(L)'
;MSTWRPVIFAATLLTALTAQAQTTYRWVDKATGQTVFSDHPPPPGITAQSVTSGTTASDERQLPYATRQAMEKFPVTLYTAANCIDLCKQARDLLNGRGVPFTEKMLSTQEDMAEASKRLGSEPAAPSVIVGTQSFKGLEASSWNNMLDLAGYPTSAPYGSKPSGAFAK
;
A
#
# COMPACT_ATOMS: atom_id res chain seq x y z
N MET A 1 42.79 43.41 51.08
CA MET A 1 41.51 42.76 51.48
C MET A 1 40.92 42.23 50.19
N SER A 2 41.16 40.93 49.93
CA SER A 2 40.75 40.27 48.71
C SER A 2 39.61 39.30 49.01
N THR A 3 38.42 39.56 48.50
CA THR A 3 37.23 38.73 48.68
C THR A 3 37.08 37.76 47.51
N TRP A 4 37.38 36.52 47.76
CA TRP A 4 37.24 35.41 46.82
C TRP A 4 35.80 34.91 46.84
N ARG A 5 35.08 35.03 45.71
CA ARG A 5 33.74 34.51 45.53
C ARG A 5 33.81 33.13 44.83
N PRO A 6 33.24 32.06 45.41
CA PRO A 6 33.21 30.75 44.75
C PRO A 6 32.13 30.76 43.66
N VAL A 7 32.49 30.38 42.45
CA VAL A 7 31.59 30.08 41.33
C VAL A 7 31.08 28.65 41.47
N ILE A 8 29.80 28.51 41.78
CA ILE A 8 29.15 27.20 41.84
C ILE A 8 28.76 26.79 40.41
N PHE A 9 29.44 25.80 39.84
CA PHE A 9 29.04 25.16 38.59
C PHE A 9 27.89 24.20 38.89
N ALA A 10 26.67 24.55 38.46
CA ALA A 10 25.55 23.62 38.45
C ALA A 10 25.67 22.71 37.23
N ALA A 11 26.07 21.46 37.46
CA ALA A 11 26.05 20.42 36.44
C ALA A 11 24.62 19.93 36.23
N THR A 12 24.00 20.36 35.12
CA THR A 12 22.70 19.82 34.67
C THR A 12 22.90 18.44 34.04
N LEU A 13 22.46 17.42 34.75
CA LEU A 13 22.43 16.04 34.27
C LEU A 13 21.28 15.90 33.25
N LEU A 14 21.63 15.83 31.95
CA LEU A 14 20.69 15.48 30.88
C LEU A 14 20.42 13.97 30.94
N THR A 15 19.29 13.58 31.48
CA THR A 15 18.80 12.19 31.40
C THR A 15 18.22 11.95 30.01
N ALA A 16 18.95 11.23 29.16
CA ALA A 16 18.45 10.74 27.87
C ALA A 16 17.38 9.66 28.15
N LEU A 17 16.12 9.97 27.87
CA LEU A 17 15.05 8.97 27.78
C LEU A 17 15.29 8.11 26.52
N THR A 18 15.78 6.90 26.70
CA THR A 18 15.81 5.90 25.64
C THR A 18 14.40 5.38 25.42
N ALA A 19 13.77 5.77 24.30
CA ALA A 19 12.52 5.17 23.85
C ALA A 19 12.78 3.72 23.46
N GLN A 20 12.27 2.77 24.23
CA GLN A 20 12.33 1.34 23.90
C GLN A 20 11.21 1.04 22.90
N ALA A 21 11.57 0.60 21.72
CA ALA A 21 10.62 0.07 20.74
C ALA A 21 10.07 -1.26 21.29
N GLN A 22 8.78 -1.29 21.64
CA GLN A 22 8.09 -2.49 22.10
C GLN A 22 7.73 -3.35 20.88
N THR A 23 8.21 -4.58 20.86
CA THR A 23 7.85 -5.57 19.83
C THR A 23 6.57 -6.27 20.26
N THR A 24 5.50 -6.11 19.48
CA THR A 24 4.23 -6.82 19.73
C THR A 24 4.18 -8.08 18.87
N TYR A 25 3.86 -9.21 19.49
CA TYR A 25 3.67 -10.50 18.82
C TYR A 25 2.19 -10.77 18.60
N ARG A 26 1.86 -11.39 17.47
CA ARG A 26 0.53 -11.85 17.13
C ARG A 26 0.55 -13.33 16.79
N TRP A 27 -0.32 -14.13 17.38
CA TRP A 27 -0.52 -15.52 17.02
C TRP A 27 -1.98 -15.95 17.19
N VAL A 28 -2.33 -17.09 16.60
CA VAL A 28 -3.64 -17.71 16.82
C VAL A 28 -3.45 -18.82 17.84
N ASP A 29 -4.19 -18.75 18.94
CA ASP A 29 -4.26 -19.81 19.93
C ASP A 29 -4.96 -21.03 19.32
N LYS A 30 -4.25 -22.16 19.29
CA LYS A 30 -4.74 -23.39 18.65
C LYS A 30 -5.89 -24.06 19.44
N ALA A 31 -6.04 -23.77 20.73
CA ALA A 31 -7.08 -24.34 21.58
C ALA A 31 -8.40 -23.59 21.44
N THR A 32 -8.32 -22.25 21.29
CA THR A 32 -9.51 -21.38 21.25
C THR A 32 -9.81 -20.82 19.86
N GLY A 33 -8.87 -20.91 18.91
CA GLY A 33 -8.96 -20.29 17.58
C GLY A 33 -8.91 -18.75 17.60
N GLN A 34 -8.68 -18.15 18.76
CA GLN A 34 -8.65 -16.70 18.90
C GLN A 34 -7.28 -16.11 18.59
N THR A 35 -7.28 -14.90 18.02
CA THR A 35 -6.05 -14.14 17.80
C THR A 35 -5.63 -13.44 19.09
N VAL A 36 -4.43 -13.75 19.56
CA VAL A 36 -3.82 -13.17 20.75
C VAL A 36 -2.75 -12.15 20.33
N PHE A 37 -2.73 -11.00 20.99
CA PHE A 37 -1.69 -9.99 20.87
C PHE A 37 -0.96 -9.89 22.22
N SER A 38 0.37 -9.93 22.21
CA SER A 38 1.18 -9.84 23.43
C SER A 38 2.52 -9.17 23.12
N ASP A 39 3.08 -8.53 24.12
CA ASP A 39 4.44 -8.01 24.16
C ASP A 39 5.49 -9.10 24.49
N HIS A 40 5.03 -10.31 24.87
CA HIS A 40 5.86 -11.46 25.13
C HIS A 40 5.84 -12.45 23.96
N PRO A 41 6.96 -13.14 23.69
CA PRO A 41 6.99 -14.17 22.65
C PRO A 41 6.02 -15.33 22.97
N PRO A 42 5.44 -15.97 21.94
CA PRO A 42 4.50 -17.08 22.13
C PRO A 42 5.15 -18.29 22.76
N PRO A 43 4.35 -19.19 23.34
CA PRO A 43 4.83 -20.47 23.84
C PRO A 43 5.54 -21.31 22.75
N PRO A 44 6.50 -22.18 23.12
CA PRO A 44 7.21 -23.02 22.16
C PRO A 44 6.24 -23.89 21.35
N GLY A 45 6.42 -23.92 20.02
CA GLY A 45 5.59 -24.68 19.08
C GLY A 45 4.45 -23.87 18.42
N ILE A 46 4.32 -22.58 18.70
CA ILE A 46 3.42 -21.67 18.00
C ILE A 46 4.27 -20.71 17.16
N THR A 47 4.00 -20.69 15.85
CA THR A 47 4.67 -19.71 14.96
C THR A 47 4.04 -18.34 15.17
N ALA A 48 4.76 -17.45 15.86
CA ALA A 48 4.34 -16.04 15.94
C ALA A 48 4.77 -15.29 14.70
N GLN A 49 3.92 -14.41 14.24
CA GLN A 49 4.32 -13.34 13.37
C GLN A 49 4.64 -12.12 14.24
N SER A 50 5.90 -11.67 14.23
CA SER A 50 6.23 -10.38 14.79
C SER A 50 5.49 -9.34 13.95
N VAL A 51 4.67 -8.52 14.59
CA VAL A 51 4.04 -7.36 13.93
C VAL A 51 5.09 -6.26 13.86
N THR A 52 6.14 -6.53 13.07
CA THR A 52 7.01 -5.47 12.61
C THR A 52 6.25 -4.82 11.45
N SER A 53 6.03 -3.52 11.52
CA SER A 53 5.38 -2.71 10.47
C SER A 53 6.05 -2.97 9.11
N GLY A 54 5.54 -3.92 8.34
CA GLY A 54 6.10 -4.34 7.06
C GLY A 54 5.26 -5.42 6.38
N THR A 55 4.37 -4.97 5.55
CA THR A 55 3.94 -5.55 4.27
C THR A 55 3.55 -7.03 4.27
N THR A 56 2.28 -7.32 4.33
CA THR A 56 1.47 -8.21 3.47
C THR A 56 0.15 -8.52 4.18
N ALA A 57 -0.98 -8.53 3.53
CA ALA A 57 -2.35 -8.74 4.05
C ALA A 57 -2.84 -7.75 5.13
N SER A 58 -1.97 -7.00 5.79
CA SER A 58 -2.30 -5.88 6.67
C SER A 58 -2.52 -4.57 5.92
N ASP A 59 -2.00 -4.45 4.70
CA ASP A 59 -2.10 -3.21 3.92
C ASP A 59 -3.54 -2.92 3.48
N GLU A 60 -4.34 -3.94 3.15
CA GLU A 60 -5.75 -3.73 2.79
C GLU A 60 -6.58 -3.19 3.97
N ARG A 61 -6.27 -3.61 5.20
CA ARG A 61 -6.93 -3.10 6.41
C ARG A 61 -6.48 -1.69 6.80
N GLN A 62 -5.33 -1.25 6.33
CA GLN A 62 -4.79 0.10 6.56
C GLN A 62 -5.27 1.11 5.52
N LEU A 63 -5.88 0.64 4.41
CA LEU A 63 -6.47 1.53 3.43
C LEU A 63 -7.65 2.31 4.03
N PRO A 64 -7.82 3.59 3.66
CA PRO A 64 -8.98 4.37 4.03
C PRO A 64 -10.28 3.65 3.67
N TYR A 65 -11.31 3.84 4.47
CA TYR A 65 -12.59 3.18 4.28
C TYR A 65 -13.17 3.38 2.86
N ALA A 66 -13.08 4.61 2.35
CA ALA A 66 -13.53 4.94 0.99
C ALA A 66 -12.78 4.13 -0.08
N THR A 67 -11.44 4.02 0.04
CA THR A 67 -10.61 3.25 -0.89
C THR A 67 -10.95 1.76 -0.84
N ARG A 68 -11.18 1.20 0.33
CA ARG A 68 -11.61 -0.21 0.47
C ARG A 68 -12.95 -0.46 -0.19
N GLN A 69 -13.94 0.40 0.06
CA GLN A 69 -15.25 0.28 -0.59
C GLN A 69 -15.19 0.41 -2.11
N ALA A 70 -14.37 1.35 -2.60
CA ALA A 70 -14.16 1.52 -4.03
C ALA A 70 -13.50 0.27 -4.64
N MET A 71 -12.47 -0.28 -4.01
CA MET A 71 -11.78 -1.48 -4.46
C MET A 71 -12.68 -2.73 -4.50
N GLU A 72 -13.56 -2.90 -3.51
CA GLU A 72 -14.49 -4.02 -3.46
C GLU A 72 -15.53 -3.95 -4.59
N LYS A 73 -16.04 -2.74 -4.89
CA LYS A 73 -17.08 -2.55 -5.91
C LYS A 73 -16.53 -2.37 -7.31
N PHE A 74 -15.41 -1.68 -7.43
CA PHE A 74 -14.79 -1.27 -8.68
C PHE A 74 -13.28 -1.57 -8.68
N PRO A 75 -12.88 -2.86 -8.68
CA PRO A 75 -11.46 -3.22 -8.70
C PRO A 75 -10.76 -2.65 -9.92
N VAL A 76 -9.51 -2.21 -9.73
CA VAL A 76 -8.71 -1.61 -10.79
C VAL A 76 -7.71 -2.64 -11.32
N THR A 77 -7.68 -2.80 -12.63
CA THR A 77 -6.69 -3.63 -13.33
C THR A 77 -5.96 -2.77 -14.35
N LEU A 78 -4.64 -2.74 -14.24
CA LEU A 78 -3.74 -2.07 -15.19
C LEU A 78 -3.14 -3.12 -16.14
N TYR A 79 -3.30 -2.96 -17.44
CA TYR A 79 -2.62 -3.76 -18.44
C TYR A 79 -1.37 -3.04 -18.94
N THR A 80 -0.25 -3.74 -18.91
CA THR A 80 1.06 -3.24 -19.35
C THR A 80 1.68 -4.18 -20.37
N ALA A 81 2.74 -3.75 -21.06
CA ALA A 81 3.52 -4.58 -21.97
C ALA A 81 5.01 -4.24 -21.84
N ALA A 82 5.87 -5.15 -22.24
CA ALA A 82 7.31 -4.99 -22.14
C ALA A 82 7.86 -3.78 -22.94
N ASN A 83 7.22 -3.43 -24.04
CA ASN A 83 7.56 -2.27 -24.88
C ASN A 83 6.92 -0.95 -24.45
N CYS A 84 6.13 -0.96 -23.37
CA CYS A 84 5.42 0.19 -22.84
C CYS A 84 6.16 0.77 -21.63
N ILE A 85 7.37 1.27 -21.78
CA ILE A 85 8.21 1.68 -20.64
C ILE A 85 7.69 2.98 -20.01
N ASP A 86 7.72 4.09 -20.75
CA ASP A 86 7.42 5.42 -20.21
C ASP A 86 5.94 5.64 -19.94
N LEU A 87 5.07 5.24 -20.86
CA LEU A 87 3.62 5.40 -20.68
C LEU A 87 3.09 4.48 -19.57
N CYS A 88 3.59 3.26 -19.48
CA CYS A 88 3.21 2.36 -18.39
C CYS A 88 3.75 2.83 -17.02
N LYS A 89 4.93 3.46 -16.99
CA LYS A 89 5.43 4.12 -15.79
C LYS A 89 4.52 5.26 -15.38
N GLN A 90 4.15 6.15 -16.28
CA GLN A 90 3.23 7.26 -16.00
C GLN A 90 1.86 6.76 -15.53
N ALA A 91 1.37 5.66 -16.10
CA ALA A 91 0.13 5.01 -15.67
C ALA A 91 0.20 4.52 -14.21
N ARG A 92 1.30 3.86 -13.83
CA ARG A 92 1.55 3.46 -12.44
C ARG A 92 1.66 4.66 -11.51
N ASP A 93 2.40 5.68 -11.93
CA ASP A 93 2.61 6.89 -11.14
C ASP A 93 1.29 7.64 -10.88
N LEU A 94 0.37 7.67 -11.85
CA LEU A 94 -0.96 8.25 -11.69
C LEU A 94 -1.78 7.49 -10.65
N LEU A 95 -1.86 6.17 -10.77
CA LEU A 95 -2.62 5.34 -9.83
C LEU A 95 -2.00 5.38 -8.42
N ASN A 96 -0.68 5.32 -8.32
CA ASN A 96 0.05 5.42 -7.07
C ASN A 96 -0.09 6.79 -6.40
N GLY A 97 -0.02 7.87 -7.17
CA GLY A 97 -0.21 9.22 -6.67
C GLY A 97 -1.59 9.47 -6.08
N ARG A 98 -2.59 8.71 -6.51
CA ARG A 98 -3.95 8.72 -5.95
C ARG A 98 -4.15 7.70 -4.82
N GLY A 99 -3.17 6.83 -4.56
CA GLY A 99 -3.31 5.75 -3.59
C GLY A 99 -4.35 4.71 -3.99
N VAL A 100 -4.51 4.49 -5.29
CA VAL A 100 -5.43 3.49 -5.85
C VAL A 100 -4.77 2.13 -5.84
N PRO A 101 -5.32 1.12 -5.13
CA PRO A 101 -4.87 -0.25 -5.25
C PRO A 101 -5.23 -0.80 -6.64
N PHE A 102 -4.29 -1.41 -7.32
CA PHE A 102 -4.54 -2.03 -8.62
C PHE A 102 -3.79 -3.34 -8.81
N THR A 103 -4.34 -4.21 -9.63
CA THR A 103 -3.65 -5.42 -10.11
C THR A 103 -3.02 -5.10 -11.45
N GLU A 104 -1.71 -5.31 -11.58
CA GLU A 104 -1.03 -5.17 -12.85
C GLU A 104 -0.97 -6.52 -13.57
N LYS A 105 -1.36 -6.52 -14.85
CA LYS A 105 -1.26 -7.66 -15.77
C LYS A 105 -0.41 -7.31 -16.96
N MET A 106 0.68 -8.04 -17.15
CA MET A 106 1.55 -7.86 -18.31
C MET A 106 1.00 -8.64 -19.50
N LEU A 107 0.84 -7.98 -20.64
CA LEU A 107 0.46 -8.59 -21.92
C LEU A 107 1.71 -9.19 -22.55
N SER A 108 2.01 -10.45 -22.25
CA SER A 108 3.22 -11.14 -22.72
C SER A 108 2.91 -12.36 -23.57
N THR A 109 1.80 -13.00 -23.36
CA THR A 109 1.39 -14.20 -24.11
C THR A 109 0.13 -13.97 -24.93
N GLN A 110 -0.12 -14.86 -25.89
CA GLN A 110 -1.37 -14.84 -26.66
C GLN A 110 -2.61 -15.05 -25.79
N GLU A 111 -2.46 -15.79 -24.69
CA GLU A 111 -3.51 -16.02 -23.72
C GLU A 111 -3.83 -14.75 -22.94
N ASP A 112 -2.79 -14.01 -22.48
CA ASP A 112 -2.96 -12.72 -21.80
C ASP A 112 -3.69 -11.72 -22.70
N MET A 113 -3.32 -11.69 -23.99
CA MET A 113 -3.95 -10.83 -24.99
C MET A 113 -5.41 -11.21 -25.23
N ALA A 114 -5.71 -12.52 -25.31
CA ALA A 114 -7.08 -13.00 -25.47
C ALA A 114 -7.97 -12.71 -24.26
N GLU A 115 -7.44 -12.89 -23.04
CA GLU A 115 -8.14 -12.52 -21.80
C GLU A 115 -8.39 -11.00 -21.74
N ALA A 116 -7.37 -10.20 -22.02
CA ALA A 116 -7.48 -8.76 -22.04
C ALA A 116 -8.49 -8.28 -23.08
N SER A 117 -8.50 -8.86 -24.29
CA SER A 117 -9.48 -8.55 -25.32
C SER A 117 -10.91 -8.75 -24.88
N LYS A 118 -11.17 -9.87 -24.20
CA LYS A 118 -12.52 -10.17 -23.66
C LYS A 118 -12.96 -9.12 -22.63
N ARG A 119 -12.03 -8.68 -21.78
CA ARG A 119 -12.33 -7.73 -20.71
C ARG A 119 -12.40 -6.28 -21.19
N LEU A 120 -11.57 -5.91 -22.16
CA LEU A 120 -11.53 -4.58 -22.77
C LEU A 120 -12.61 -4.40 -23.85
N GLY A 121 -13.22 -5.49 -24.30
CA GLY A 121 -14.21 -5.47 -25.40
C GLY A 121 -13.61 -5.16 -26.77
N SER A 122 -12.29 -5.18 -26.91
CA SER A 122 -11.57 -4.81 -28.13
C SER A 122 -10.12 -5.28 -28.05
N GLU A 123 -9.38 -5.13 -29.15
CA GLU A 123 -7.94 -5.47 -29.19
C GLU A 123 -7.18 -4.77 -28.03
N PRO A 124 -6.39 -5.54 -27.26
CA PRO A 124 -5.67 -5.01 -26.12
C PRO A 124 -4.55 -4.07 -26.54
N ALA A 125 -4.37 -3.00 -25.80
CA ALA A 125 -3.27 -2.06 -25.94
C ALA A 125 -2.66 -1.78 -24.56
N ALA A 126 -1.39 -1.41 -24.51
CA ALA A 126 -0.71 -1.02 -23.28
C ALA A 126 -0.25 0.44 -23.35
N PRO A 127 -0.49 1.25 -22.29
CA PRO A 127 -1.26 0.91 -21.10
C PRO A 127 -2.76 0.92 -21.36
N SER A 128 -3.50 0.09 -20.64
CA SER A 128 -4.97 0.15 -20.55
C SER A 128 -5.40 -0.06 -19.12
N VAL A 129 -6.49 0.57 -18.70
CA VAL A 129 -7.05 0.42 -17.37
C VAL A 129 -8.47 -0.10 -17.41
N ILE A 130 -8.82 -0.94 -16.47
CA ILE A 130 -10.21 -1.32 -16.17
C ILE A 130 -10.51 -0.89 -14.75
N VAL A 131 -11.62 -0.19 -14.54
CA VAL A 131 -12.15 0.22 -13.25
C VAL A 131 -13.55 -0.38 -13.13
N GLY A 132 -13.68 -1.45 -12.37
CA GLY A 132 -14.92 -2.24 -12.31
C GLY A 132 -15.30 -2.83 -13.67
N THR A 133 -16.31 -2.26 -14.32
CA THR A 133 -16.78 -2.67 -15.65
C THR A 133 -16.38 -1.70 -16.77
N GLN A 134 -15.82 -0.54 -16.42
CA GLN A 134 -15.39 0.47 -17.41
C GLN A 134 -13.93 0.22 -17.80
N SER A 135 -13.64 0.39 -19.08
CA SER A 135 -12.30 0.22 -19.63
C SER A 135 -11.86 1.44 -20.44
N PHE A 136 -10.57 1.74 -20.41
CA PHE A 136 -9.97 2.79 -21.22
C PHE A 136 -8.63 2.32 -21.78
N LYS A 137 -8.42 2.52 -23.07
CA LYS A 137 -7.17 2.18 -23.76
C LYS A 137 -6.29 3.40 -23.93
N GLY A 138 -5.01 3.20 -23.74
CA GLY A 138 -4.04 4.29 -23.71
C GLY A 138 -4.05 5.02 -22.37
N LEU A 139 -3.14 5.96 -22.21
CA LEU A 139 -3.04 6.82 -21.02
C LEU A 139 -3.55 8.22 -21.36
N GLU A 140 -4.71 8.56 -20.82
CA GLU A 140 -5.20 9.91 -20.78
C GLU A 140 -5.63 10.24 -19.36
N ALA A 141 -4.86 11.12 -18.72
CA ALA A 141 -4.99 11.38 -17.29
C ALA A 141 -6.39 11.90 -16.88
N SER A 142 -7.04 12.71 -17.71
CA SER A 142 -8.37 13.24 -17.43
C SER A 142 -9.43 12.14 -17.44
N SER A 143 -9.43 11.27 -18.43
CA SER A 143 -10.36 10.15 -18.53
C SER A 143 -10.15 9.15 -17.39
N TRP A 144 -8.90 8.83 -17.07
CA TRP A 144 -8.59 7.95 -15.94
C TRP A 144 -9.05 8.54 -14.62
N ASN A 145 -8.76 9.82 -14.39
CA ASN A 145 -9.22 10.51 -13.18
C ASN A 145 -10.74 10.48 -13.05
N ASN A 146 -11.47 10.79 -14.12
CA ASN A 146 -12.92 10.74 -14.11
C ASN A 146 -13.48 9.34 -13.78
N MET A 147 -12.89 8.28 -14.35
CA MET A 147 -13.31 6.91 -14.06
C MET A 147 -13.08 6.56 -12.58
N LEU A 148 -11.93 6.94 -12.04
CA LEU A 148 -11.57 6.70 -10.63
C LEU A 148 -12.47 7.52 -9.69
N ASP A 149 -12.78 8.77 -10.02
CA ASP A 149 -13.68 9.63 -9.24
C ASP A 149 -15.10 9.05 -9.19
N LEU A 150 -15.61 8.58 -10.34
CA LEU A 150 -16.92 7.91 -10.43
C LEU A 150 -16.96 6.60 -9.63
N ALA A 151 -15.84 5.90 -9.56
CA ALA A 151 -15.71 4.69 -8.74
C ALA A 151 -15.55 4.98 -7.23
N GLY A 152 -15.38 6.25 -6.84
CA GLY A 152 -15.26 6.67 -5.43
C GLY A 152 -13.84 6.58 -4.87
N TYR A 153 -12.82 6.46 -5.73
CA TYR A 153 -11.43 6.55 -5.30
C TYR A 153 -11.04 7.99 -4.95
N PRO A 154 -10.15 8.18 -3.96
CA PRO A 154 -9.70 9.52 -3.59
C PRO A 154 -8.89 10.18 -4.72
N THR A 155 -8.90 11.51 -4.77
CA THR A 155 -8.13 12.29 -5.76
C THR A 155 -6.64 12.33 -5.46
N SER A 156 -6.25 12.05 -4.22
CA SER A 156 -4.86 11.98 -3.77
C SER A 156 -4.69 10.90 -2.72
N ALA A 157 -3.50 10.32 -2.64
CA ALA A 157 -3.17 9.36 -1.61
C ALA A 157 -3.30 10.01 -0.22
N PRO A 158 -3.99 9.36 0.73
CA PRO A 158 -4.05 9.85 2.10
C PRO A 158 -2.65 9.93 2.73
N TYR A 159 -2.45 10.90 3.61
CA TYR A 159 -1.17 11.05 4.31
C TYR A 159 -0.80 9.77 5.06
N GLY A 160 0.43 9.30 4.87
CA GLY A 160 0.93 8.08 5.50
C GLY A 160 0.52 6.77 4.82
N SER A 161 -0.39 6.80 3.84
CA SER A 161 -0.62 5.64 2.98
C SER A 161 0.58 5.49 2.05
N LYS A 162 1.17 4.29 2.03
CA LYS A 162 2.09 3.92 0.95
C LYS A 162 1.22 3.29 -0.14
N PRO A 163 0.94 4.00 -1.23
CA PRO A 163 0.30 3.38 -2.37
C PRO A 163 1.31 2.42 -2.99
N SER A 164 1.30 1.20 -2.55
CA SER A 164 1.86 0.12 -3.34
C SER A 164 0.80 -0.23 -4.38
N GLY A 165 0.85 0.47 -5.50
CA GLY A 165 -0.10 0.26 -6.57
C GLY A 165 0.03 -1.08 -7.22
N ALA A 166 1.08 -1.74 -7.03
CA ALA A 166 1.21 -3.10 -7.42
C ALA A 166 1.18 -3.93 -6.15
N PHE A 167 0.13 -4.69 -5.92
CA PHE A 167 0.36 -6.04 -5.45
C PHE A 167 1.09 -6.78 -6.60
N ALA A 168 2.11 -6.14 -7.17
CA ALA A 168 3.02 -6.74 -8.11
C ALA A 168 3.90 -7.65 -7.27
N LYS A 169 3.70 -8.93 -7.45
CA LYS A 169 4.72 -9.92 -7.16
C LYS A 169 5.93 -9.67 -8.04
#